data_503cf4dda8ad4ffb4b48fe9d336401b5
#
_entry.id   503cf4dda8ad4ffb4b48fe9d336401b5
#
_cell.length_a   1.000
_cell.length_b   1.000
_cell.length_c   1.000
_cell.angle_alpha   90.00
_cell.angle_beta   90.00
_cell.angle_gamma   90.00
#
_symmetry.space_group_name_H-M   'P 1'
#
loop_
_entity.id
_entity.type
_entity.pdbx_description
1 polymer ?
#
loop_
_entity_poly.entity_id
_entity_poly.type
_entity_poly.pdbx_seq_one_letter_code
_entity_poly.pdbx_strand_id
1 'polypeptide(L)'
;RHKEKYGLIIQGVSAILLIAGLALHIAPVGFIGLALIIVQTAFMGIIDEHQLGHAFEEALPFTGLLVVFFVIVAMIHDQHLFSPIIQWALAQDPASQPGLFYVANGFLSAISDNVFVATVYIGEVESAFKSGIIDRAHFEKLAIAINTGTNLPSVATPNGQAAFLFLLLNIFEMIVFVDL
;
A
#
# COMPACT_ATOMS: atom_id res chain seq x y z
N ARG A 1 11.26 14.19 -32.35
CA ARG A 1 10.06 15.06 -32.11
C ARG A 1 8.71 14.34 -32.29
N HIS A 2 8.53 13.53 -33.38
CA HIS A 2 7.28 12.76 -33.57
C HIS A 2 7.19 11.59 -32.62
N LYS A 3 8.26 10.82 -32.39
CA LYS A 3 8.29 9.68 -31.43
C LYS A 3 8.02 10.10 -29.98
N GLU A 4 8.53 11.26 -29.56
CA GLU A 4 8.28 11.81 -28.21
C GLU A 4 6.81 12.17 -27.99
N LYS A 5 6.15 12.76 -29.00
CA LYS A 5 4.72 13.08 -28.91
C LYS A 5 3.85 11.83 -28.83
N TYR A 6 4.19 10.78 -29.59
CA TYR A 6 3.50 9.49 -29.47
C TYR A 6 3.67 8.87 -28.09
N GLY A 7 4.88 8.90 -27.53
CA GLY A 7 5.14 8.41 -26.17
C GLY A 7 4.28 9.13 -25.13
N LEU A 8 4.20 10.46 -25.17
CA LEU A 8 3.36 11.25 -24.25
C LEU A 8 1.86 10.93 -24.39
N ILE A 9 1.37 10.70 -25.60
CA ILE A 9 -0.03 10.33 -25.84
C ILE A 9 -0.31 8.95 -25.24
N ILE A 10 0.56 7.96 -25.48
CA ILE A 10 0.42 6.61 -24.93
C ILE A 10 0.42 6.66 -23.41
N GLN A 11 1.34 7.40 -22.81
CA GLN A 11 1.41 7.58 -21.34
C GLN A 11 0.15 8.25 -20.80
N GLY A 12 -0.32 9.30 -21.44
CA GLY A 12 -1.55 10.01 -21.04
C GLY A 12 -2.79 9.11 -21.11
N VAL A 13 -2.95 8.37 -22.22
CA VAL A 13 -4.05 7.40 -22.38
C VAL A 13 -3.96 6.29 -21.33
N SER A 14 -2.77 5.75 -21.07
CA SER A 14 -2.57 4.72 -20.06
C SER A 14 -2.88 5.22 -18.66
N ALA A 15 -2.53 6.46 -18.32
CA ALA A 15 -2.86 7.06 -17.04
C ALA A 15 -4.39 7.21 -16.87
N ILE A 16 -5.10 7.65 -17.92
CA ILE A 16 -6.56 7.76 -17.90
C ILE A 16 -7.20 6.37 -17.73
N LEU A 17 -6.72 5.37 -18.45
CA LEU A 17 -7.21 3.99 -18.36
C LEU A 17 -6.95 3.40 -16.98
N LEU A 18 -5.79 3.69 -16.38
CA LEU A 18 -5.48 3.28 -15.01
C LEU A 18 -6.48 3.87 -14.02
N ILE A 19 -6.66 5.19 -14.07
CA ILE A 19 -7.57 5.90 -13.15
C ILE A 19 -9.01 5.38 -13.34
N ALA A 20 -9.48 5.26 -14.58
CA ALA A 20 -10.81 4.76 -14.88
C ALA A 20 -10.99 3.30 -14.44
N GLY A 21 -10.00 2.44 -14.71
CA GLY A 21 -10.03 1.03 -14.32
C GLY A 21 -10.10 0.84 -12.80
N LEU A 22 -9.32 1.63 -12.06
CA LEU A 22 -9.32 1.60 -10.60
C LEU A 22 -10.61 2.20 -10.02
N ALA A 23 -11.09 3.33 -10.55
CA ALA A 23 -12.30 3.98 -10.07
C ALA A 23 -13.56 3.13 -10.31
N LEU A 24 -13.64 2.45 -11.44
CA LEU A 24 -14.77 1.60 -11.82
C LEU A 24 -14.66 0.16 -11.28
N HIS A 25 -13.56 -0.19 -10.60
CA HIS A 25 -13.30 -1.53 -10.05
C HIS A 25 -13.47 -2.65 -11.09
N ILE A 26 -13.01 -2.42 -12.34
CA ILE A 26 -13.21 -3.35 -13.47
C ILE A 26 -12.51 -4.69 -13.24
N ALA A 27 -11.33 -4.66 -12.58
CA ALA A 27 -10.53 -5.84 -12.28
C ALA A 27 -9.65 -5.57 -11.05
N PRO A 28 -9.01 -6.63 -10.47
CA PRO A 28 -8.02 -6.46 -9.41
C PRO A 28 -6.90 -5.50 -9.82
N VAL A 29 -6.46 -4.65 -8.88
CA VAL A 29 -5.48 -3.58 -9.11
C VAL A 29 -4.20 -4.09 -9.80
N GLY A 30 -3.66 -5.21 -9.32
CA GLY A 30 -2.45 -5.82 -9.91
C GLY A 30 -2.64 -6.26 -11.35
N PHE A 31 -3.84 -6.74 -11.72
CA PHE A 31 -4.15 -7.15 -13.08
C PHE A 31 -4.27 -5.95 -14.03
N ILE A 32 -4.90 -4.86 -13.59
CA ILE A 32 -4.98 -3.61 -14.35
C ILE A 32 -3.57 -3.05 -14.57
N GLY A 33 -2.75 -3.00 -13.52
CA GLY A 33 -1.37 -2.52 -13.60
C GLY A 33 -0.52 -3.33 -14.57
N LEU A 34 -0.56 -4.66 -14.47
CA LEU A 34 0.17 -5.56 -15.35
C LEU A 34 -0.26 -5.43 -16.82
N ALA A 35 -1.57 -5.38 -17.07
CA ALA A 35 -2.12 -5.20 -18.42
C ALA A 35 -1.64 -3.88 -19.04
N LEU A 36 -1.63 -2.79 -18.27
CA LEU A 36 -1.16 -1.49 -18.74
C LEU A 36 0.35 -1.47 -18.98
N ILE A 37 1.15 -2.12 -18.15
CA ILE A 37 2.60 -2.25 -18.38
C ILE A 37 2.84 -2.97 -19.69
N ILE A 38 2.18 -4.11 -19.95
CA ILE A 38 2.31 -4.88 -21.20
C ILE A 38 1.90 -4.02 -22.41
N VAL A 39 0.77 -3.35 -22.32
CA VAL A 39 0.28 -2.49 -23.41
C VAL A 39 1.24 -1.34 -23.68
N GLN A 40 1.68 -0.64 -22.63
CA GLN A 40 2.60 0.49 -22.74
C GLN A 40 3.94 0.06 -23.35
N THR A 41 4.56 -0.99 -22.86
CA THR A 41 5.85 -1.49 -23.35
C THR A 41 5.75 -1.93 -24.82
N ALA A 42 4.66 -2.61 -25.20
CA ALA A 42 4.40 -3.02 -26.56
C ALA A 42 4.27 -1.81 -27.53
N PHE A 43 3.46 -0.82 -27.16
CA PHE A 43 3.28 0.38 -28.01
C PHE A 43 4.50 1.31 -28.04
N MET A 44 5.30 1.33 -27.02
CA MET A 44 6.56 2.10 -26.97
C MET A 44 7.72 1.37 -27.65
N GLY A 45 7.52 0.12 -28.06
CA GLY A 45 8.55 -0.71 -28.68
C GLY A 45 9.64 -1.19 -27.71
N ILE A 46 9.33 -1.21 -26.41
CA ILE A 46 10.20 -1.77 -25.37
C ILE A 46 9.88 -3.27 -25.28
N ILE A 47 10.45 -4.03 -26.21
CA ILE A 47 10.27 -5.49 -26.30
C ILE A 47 11.58 -6.24 -26.13
N ASP A 48 12.68 -5.52 -25.91
CA ASP A 48 13.99 -6.10 -25.71
C ASP A 48 14.06 -6.79 -24.34
N GLU A 49 14.41 -8.08 -24.38
CA GLU A 49 14.55 -8.93 -23.19
C GLU A 49 15.52 -8.33 -22.17
N HIS A 50 16.59 -7.68 -22.62
CA HIS A 50 17.58 -7.08 -21.72
C HIS A 50 17.00 -5.87 -20.96
N GLN A 51 16.20 -5.03 -21.61
CA GLN A 51 15.59 -3.86 -20.99
C GLN A 51 14.50 -4.29 -19.97
N LEU A 52 13.70 -5.28 -20.34
CA LEU A 52 12.67 -5.82 -19.45
C LEU A 52 13.33 -6.54 -18.26
N GLY A 53 14.38 -7.34 -18.49
CA GLY A 53 15.13 -8.03 -17.45
C GLY A 53 15.70 -7.09 -16.41
N HIS A 54 16.32 -6.00 -16.84
CA HIS A 54 16.87 -4.99 -15.93
C HIS A 54 15.79 -4.34 -15.04
N ALA A 55 14.62 -4.01 -15.60
CA ALA A 55 13.52 -3.45 -14.82
C ALA A 55 12.98 -4.46 -13.76
N PHE A 56 12.97 -5.75 -14.08
CA PHE A 56 12.63 -6.80 -13.12
C PHE A 56 13.69 -6.96 -12.03
N GLU A 57 14.97 -6.92 -12.38
CA GLU A 57 16.09 -6.98 -11.43
C GLU A 57 16.03 -5.84 -10.43
N GLU A 58 15.74 -4.60 -10.88
CA GLU A 58 15.58 -3.44 -9.99
C GLU A 58 14.36 -3.59 -9.05
N ALA A 59 13.26 -4.19 -9.51
CA ALA A 59 12.06 -4.39 -8.71
C ALA A 59 12.16 -5.57 -7.73
N LEU A 60 13.08 -6.52 -7.97
CA LEU A 60 13.14 -7.78 -7.22
C LEU A 60 13.43 -7.60 -5.72
N PRO A 61 14.37 -6.74 -5.28
CA PRO A 61 14.65 -6.52 -3.87
C PRO A 61 13.42 -5.99 -3.12
N PHE A 62 12.71 -5.04 -3.71
CA PHE A 62 11.47 -4.49 -3.14
C PHE A 62 10.35 -5.52 -3.09
N THR A 63 10.18 -6.31 -4.15
CA THR A 63 9.20 -7.40 -4.21
C THR A 63 9.51 -8.46 -3.15
N GLY A 64 10.78 -8.84 -2.99
CA GLY A 64 11.23 -9.77 -1.96
C GLY A 64 10.92 -9.25 -0.55
N LEU A 65 11.20 -7.99 -0.30
CA LEU A 65 10.86 -7.32 0.96
C LEU A 65 9.35 -7.37 1.25
N LEU A 66 8.51 -7.06 0.26
CA LEU A 66 7.05 -7.12 0.39
C LEU A 66 6.55 -8.53 0.69
N VAL A 67 7.09 -9.56 0.02
CA VAL A 67 6.71 -10.95 0.26
C VAL A 67 7.02 -11.36 1.71
N VAL A 68 8.24 -11.11 2.18
CA VAL A 68 8.63 -11.41 3.58
C VAL A 68 7.73 -10.64 4.55
N PHE A 69 7.46 -9.40 4.27
CA PHE A 69 6.59 -8.54 5.06
C PHE A 69 5.16 -9.12 5.16
N PHE A 70 4.54 -9.50 4.05
CA PHE A 70 3.20 -10.10 4.08
C PHE A 70 3.17 -11.46 4.79
N VAL A 71 4.24 -12.24 4.73
CA VAL A 71 4.36 -13.48 5.53
C VAL A 71 4.36 -13.17 7.02
N ILE A 72 5.10 -12.15 7.45
CA ILE A 72 5.12 -11.70 8.85
C ILE A 72 3.73 -11.21 9.27
N VAL A 73 3.05 -10.40 8.44
CA VAL A 73 1.68 -9.94 8.69
C VAL A 73 0.71 -11.10 8.86
N ALA A 74 0.77 -12.08 7.94
CA ALA A 74 -0.08 -13.27 8.00
C ALA A 74 0.15 -14.06 9.31
N MET A 75 1.40 -14.17 9.74
CA MET A 75 1.77 -14.86 10.99
C MET A 75 1.25 -14.11 12.22
N ILE A 76 1.38 -12.78 12.24
CA ILE A 76 0.86 -11.93 13.33
C ILE A 76 -0.67 -12.05 13.41
N HIS A 77 -1.35 -12.07 12.28
CA HIS A 77 -2.80 -12.25 12.19
C HIS A 77 -3.22 -13.65 12.66
N ASP A 78 -2.56 -14.70 12.19
CA ASP A 78 -2.84 -16.09 12.55
C ASP A 78 -2.64 -16.34 14.06
N GLN A 79 -1.62 -15.76 14.65
CA GLN A 79 -1.32 -15.85 16.08
C GLN A 79 -2.12 -14.88 16.95
N HIS A 80 -3.01 -14.09 16.37
CA HIS A 80 -3.86 -13.11 17.07
C HIS A 80 -3.09 -12.16 18.01
N LEU A 81 -1.87 -11.78 17.65
CA LEU A 81 -0.98 -11.00 18.54
C LEU A 81 -1.53 -9.60 18.87
N PHE A 82 -2.32 -9.01 18.00
CA PHE A 82 -2.95 -7.70 18.23
C PHE A 82 -4.36 -7.79 18.83
N SER A 83 -4.98 -8.98 18.84
CA SER A 83 -6.34 -9.16 19.33
C SER A 83 -6.55 -8.65 20.76
N PRO A 84 -5.64 -8.85 21.73
CA PRO A 84 -5.84 -8.32 23.07
C PRO A 84 -5.93 -6.80 23.13
N ILE A 85 -5.09 -6.10 22.35
CA ILE A 85 -5.06 -4.63 22.28
C ILE A 85 -6.35 -4.11 21.63
N ILE A 86 -6.78 -4.77 20.55
CA ILE A 86 -7.97 -4.37 19.80
C ILE A 86 -9.23 -4.66 20.62
N GLN A 87 -9.32 -5.80 21.28
CA GLN A 87 -10.42 -6.12 22.18
C GLN A 87 -10.51 -5.12 23.35
N TRP A 88 -9.36 -4.74 23.93
CA TRP A 88 -9.34 -3.68 24.93
C TRP A 88 -9.86 -2.35 24.37
N ALA A 89 -9.47 -1.99 23.15
CA ALA A 89 -9.94 -0.77 22.51
C ALA A 89 -11.46 -0.83 22.21
N LEU A 90 -11.96 -1.99 21.77
CA LEU A 90 -13.39 -2.22 21.52
C LEU A 90 -14.23 -2.29 22.81
N ALA A 91 -13.62 -2.54 23.95
CA ALA A 91 -14.28 -2.50 25.25
C ALA A 91 -14.45 -1.08 25.82
N GLN A 92 -13.83 -0.08 25.20
CA GLN A 92 -14.01 1.32 25.60
C GLN A 92 -15.36 1.86 25.10
N ASP A 93 -15.74 3.06 25.57
CA ASP A 93 -16.95 3.73 25.10
C ASP A 93 -16.96 3.86 23.56
N PRO A 94 -18.02 3.40 22.89
CA PRO A 94 -18.11 3.43 21.42
C PRO A 94 -17.90 4.81 20.79
N ALA A 95 -18.20 5.88 21.51
CA ALA A 95 -17.97 7.25 21.02
C ALA A 95 -16.47 7.60 20.97
N SER A 96 -15.65 7.02 21.85
CA SER A 96 -14.20 7.27 21.91
C SER A 96 -13.36 6.35 21.04
N GLN A 97 -13.91 5.18 20.66
CA GLN A 97 -13.19 4.16 19.90
C GLN A 97 -12.57 4.68 18.60
N PRO A 98 -13.27 5.45 17.73
CA PRO A 98 -12.66 5.97 16.50
C PRO A 98 -11.42 6.83 16.75
N GLY A 99 -11.46 7.70 17.77
CA GLY A 99 -10.32 8.50 18.18
C GLY A 99 -9.14 7.65 18.69
N LEU A 100 -9.43 6.64 19.47
CA LEU A 100 -8.43 5.70 19.99
C LEU A 100 -7.76 4.92 18.87
N PHE A 101 -8.54 4.38 17.93
CA PHE A 101 -8.02 3.67 16.76
C PHE A 101 -7.19 4.59 15.86
N TYR A 102 -7.65 5.83 15.64
CA TYR A 102 -6.90 6.82 14.87
C TYR A 102 -5.51 7.09 15.47
N VAL A 103 -5.45 7.37 16.78
CA VAL A 103 -4.18 7.70 17.46
C VAL A 103 -3.26 6.49 17.53
N ALA A 104 -3.78 5.31 17.90
CA ALA A 104 -2.98 4.09 17.99
C ALA A 104 -2.38 3.70 16.63
N ASN A 105 -3.20 3.75 15.57
CA ASN A 105 -2.73 3.46 14.20
C ASN A 105 -1.75 4.52 13.72
N GLY A 106 -1.98 5.79 14.03
CA GLY A 106 -1.07 6.87 13.67
C GLY A 106 0.31 6.73 14.30
N PHE A 107 0.36 6.37 15.57
CA PHE A 107 1.62 6.13 16.26
C PHE A 107 2.37 4.92 15.69
N LEU A 108 1.67 3.82 15.49
CA LEU A 108 2.27 2.59 14.94
C LEU A 108 2.72 2.77 13.50
N SER A 109 1.95 3.46 12.67
CA SER A 109 2.31 3.69 11.27
C SER A 109 3.46 4.69 11.08
N ALA A 110 3.73 5.52 12.06
CA ALA A 110 4.93 6.36 12.07
C ALA A 110 6.21 5.57 12.31
N ILE A 111 6.13 4.41 12.96
CA ILE A 111 7.28 3.54 13.25
C ILE A 111 7.37 2.39 12.25
N SER A 112 6.23 1.88 11.80
CA SER A 112 6.10 0.74 10.90
C SER A 112 5.42 1.15 9.59
N ASP A 113 5.44 0.24 8.60
CA ASP A 113 4.75 0.44 7.33
C ASP A 113 3.23 0.59 7.52
N ASN A 114 2.64 1.58 6.84
CA ASN A 114 1.22 1.89 6.95
C ASN A 114 0.30 0.77 6.44
N VAL A 115 0.72 0.05 5.40
CA VAL A 115 -0.06 -1.08 4.86
C VAL A 115 -0.16 -2.21 5.88
N PHE A 116 0.94 -2.49 6.59
CA PHE A 116 0.96 -3.46 7.68
C PHE A 116 -0.03 -3.11 8.77
N VAL A 117 0.09 -1.91 9.32
CA VAL A 117 -0.75 -1.47 10.44
C VAL A 117 -2.22 -1.49 10.04
N ALA A 118 -2.56 -0.94 8.86
CA ALA A 118 -3.93 -0.95 8.37
C ALA A 118 -4.48 -2.36 8.20
N THR A 119 -3.72 -3.27 7.57
CA THR A 119 -4.17 -4.65 7.30
C THR A 119 -4.48 -5.40 8.58
N VAL A 120 -3.61 -5.31 9.59
CA VAL A 120 -3.82 -5.99 10.88
C VAL A 120 -5.04 -5.43 11.60
N TYR A 121 -5.15 -4.12 11.73
CA TYR A 121 -6.24 -3.50 12.48
C TYR A 121 -7.60 -3.66 11.78
N ILE A 122 -7.67 -3.49 10.46
CA ILE A 122 -8.90 -3.69 9.71
C ILE A 122 -9.34 -5.15 9.78
N GLY A 123 -8.42 -6.11 9.66
CA GLY A 123 -8.74 -7.54 9.77
C GLY A 123 -9.36 -7.91 11.12
N GLU A 124 -8.83 -7.41 12.21
CA GLU A 124 -9.37 -7.67 13.55
C GLU A 124 -10.73 -6.99 13.77
N VAL A 125 -10.89 -5.74 13.33
CA VAL A 125 -12.17 -5.03 13.42
C VAL A 125 -13.23 -5.66 12.51
N GLU A 126 -12.85 -6.16 11.34
CA GLU A 126 -13.71 -6.95 10.46
C GLU A 126 -14.16 -8.26 11.14
N SER A 127 -13.26 -8.92 11.84
CA SER A 127 -13.58 -10.12 12.61
C SER A 127 -14.59 -9.82 13.73
N ALA A 128 -14.45 -8.69 14.42
CA ALA A 128 -15.41 -8.21 15.41
C ALA A 128 -16.79 -7.90 14.80
N PHE A 129 -16.82 -7.36 13.58
CA PHE A 129 -18.06 -7.14 12.84
C PHE A 129 -18.71 -8.46 12.41
N LYS A 130 -17.95 -9.40 11.87
CA LYS A 130 -18.46 -10.72 11.43
C LYS A 130 -18.99 -11.55 12.60
N SER A 131 -18.41 -11.40 13.78
CA SER A 131 -18.87 -12.06 15.01
C SER A 131 -20.02 -11.32 15.72
N GLY A 132 -20.49 -10.20 15.18
CA GLY A 132 -21.64 -9.45 15.71
C GLY A 132 -21.33 -8.62 16.97
N ILE A 133 -20.07 -8.41 17.29
CA ILE A 133 -19.64 -7.56 18.43
C ILE A 133 -19.91 -6.08 18.13
N ILE A 134 -19.76 -5.66 16.88
CA ILE A 134 -20.04 -4.31 16.41
C ILE A 134 -20.98 -4.37 15.19
N ASP A 135 -21.79 -3.34 15.02
CA ASP A 135 -22.63 -3.18 13.84
C ASP A 135 -21.87 -2.62 12.64
N ARG A 136 -22.52 -2.62 11.47
CA ARG A 136 -21.93 -2.13 10.23
C ARG A 136 -21.56 -0.64 10.29
N ALA A 137 -22.41 0.18 10.86
CA ALA A 137 -22.18 1.62 10.93
C ALA A 137 -20.97 1.94 11.81
N HIS A 138 -20.79 1.19 12.88
CA HIS A 138 -19.63 1.32 13.76
C HIS A 138 -18.36 0.79 13.09
N PHE A 139 -18.42 -0.35 12.41
CA PHE A 139 -17.32 -0.88 11.61
C PHE A 139 -16.82 0.14 10.58
N GLU A 140 -17.71 0.78 9.84
CA GLU A 140 -17.35 1.81 8.85
C GLU A 140 -16.63 3.01 9.50
N LYS A 141 -17.07 3.46 10.66
CA LYS A 141 -16.40 4.53 11.41
C LYS A 141 -14.99 4.13 11.85
N LEU A 142 -14.83 2.91 12.36
CA LEU A 142 -13.52 2.39 12.76
C LEU A 142 -12.60 2.20 11.55
N ALA A 143 -13.11 1.69 10.44
CA ALA A 143 -12.35 1.53 9.20
C ALA A 143 -11.84 2.89 8.65
N ILE A 144 -12.66 3.93 8.71
CA ILE A 144 -12.24 5.29 8.35
C ILE A 144 -11.15 5.78 9.31
N ALA A 145 -11.32 5.60 10.61
CA ALA A 145 -10.35 6.02 11.62
C ALA A 145 -9.00 5.30 11.46
N ILE A 146 -9.03 3.99 11.19
CA ILE A 146 -7.83 3.19 10.92
C ILE A 146 -7.15 3.68 9.64
N ASN A 147 -7.89 3.81 8.55
CA ASN A 147 -7.31 4.23 7.26
C ASN A 147 -6.71 5.64 7.33
N THR A 148 -7.40 6.59 7.94
CA THR A 148 -6.88 7.95 8.10
C THR A 148 -5.74 8.02 9.11
N GLY A 149 -5.83 7.27 10.21
CA GLY A 149 -4.79 7.16 11.21
C GLY A 149 -3.49 6.55 10.69
N THR A 150 -3.57 5.55 9.83
CA THR A 150 -2.38 4.95 9.23
C THR A 150 -1.74 5.81 8.15
N ASN A 151 -2.53 6.53 7.37
CA ASN A 151 -2.00 7.27 6.22
C ASN A 151 -1.50 8.68 6.57
N LEU A 152 -2.19 9.43 7.42
CA LEU A 152 -1.80 10.81 7.73
C LEU A 152 -0.51 10.91 8.56
N PRO A 153 -0.38 10.24 9.72
CA PRO A 153 0.85 10.31 10.52
C PRO A 153 2.05 9.59 9.88
N SER A 154 1.82 8.58 9.03
CA SER A 154 2.90 7.84 8.36
C SER A 154 3.79 8.71 7.48
N VAL A 155 3.28 9.87 7.02
CA VAL A 155 4.06 10.84 6.23
C VAL A 155 5.16 11.50 7.07
N ALA A 156 5.07 11.43 8.40
CA ALA A 156 6.04 12.05 9.30
C ALA A 156 7.40 11.32 9.33
N THR A 157 7.45 10.06 8.91
CA THR A 157 8.70 9.27 8.90
C THR A 157 8.88 8.51 7.58
N PRO A 158 10.13 8.32 7.12
CA PRO A 158 10.40 7.51 5.92
C PRO A 158 9.91 6.07 6.04
N ASN A 159 9.94 5.49 7.23
CA ASN A 159 9.54 4.10 7.48
C ASN A 159 8.02 3.89 7.43
N GLY A 160 7.23 4.94 7.66
CA GLY A 160 5.77 4.87 7.60
C GLY A 160 5.20 4.71 6.19
N GLN A 161 6.00 4.97 5.15
CA GLN A 161 5.60 4.92 3.75
C GLN A 161 6.59 4.06 2.96
N ALA A 162 6.25 2.82 2.66
CA ALA A 162 7.14 1.92 1.90
C ALA A 162 7.55 2.50 0.54
N ALA A 163 6.63 3.14 -0.17
CA ALA A 163 6.93 3.80 -1.45
C ALA A 163 7.90 4.98 -1.30
N PHE A 164 7.79 5.74 -0.21
CA PHE A 164 8.70 6.86 0.05
C PHE A 164 10.09 6.37 0.47
N LEU A 165 10.14 5.33 1.27
CA LEU A 165 11.40 4.69 1.65
C LEU A 165 12.13 4.14 0.42
N PHE A 166 11.41 3.48 -0.49
CA PHE A 166 11.98 3.00 -1.75
C PHE A 166 12.56 4.15 -2.59
N LEU A 167 11.81 5.25 -2.74
CA LEU A 167 12.27 6.43 -3.47
C LEU A 167 13.51 7.04 -2.82
N LEU A 168 13.54 7.13 -1.51
CA LEU A 168 14.66 7.68 -0.76
C LEU A 168 15.93 6.85 -0.93
N LEU A 169 15.83 5.52 -0.87
CA LEU A 169 16.95 4.60 -1.08
C LEU A 169 17.53 4.74 -2.49
N ASN A 170 16.68 4.81 -3.52
CA ASN A 170 17.14 5.01 -4.90
C ASN A 170 17.83 6.37 -5.10
N ILE A 171 17.37 7.43 -4.43
CA ILE A 171 18.02 8.74 -4.47
C ILE A 171 19.39 8.69 -3.78
N PHE A 172 19.50 8.01 -2.64
CA PHE A 172 20.79 7.82 -1.94
C PHE A 172 21.78 7.04 -2.77
N GLU A 173 21.37 5.93 -3.40
CA GLU A 173 22.23 5.17 -4.31
C GLU A 173 22.72 6.05 -5.47
N MET A 174 21.83 6.82 -6.09
CA MET A 174 22.20 7.71 -7.18
C MET A 174 23.21 8.79 -6.76
N ILE A 175 23.08 9.34 -5.55
CA ILE A 175 24.01 10.36 -5.03
C ILE A 175 25.38 9.73 -4.73
N VAL A 176 25.43 8.56 -4.13
CA VAL A 176 26.67 7.87 -3.77
C VAL A 176 27.45 7.41 -5.01
N PHE A 177 26.76 7.01 -6.08
CA PHE A 177 27.42 6.59 -7.33
C PHE A 177 27.85 7.74 -8.23
N VAL A 178 27.37 8.96 -8.03
CA VAL A 178 27.83 10.15 -8.81
C VAL A 178 29.13 10.71 -8.24
N ASP A 179 29.50 10.40 -6.99
CA ASP A 179 30.71 10.86 -6.34
C ASP A 179 31.89 9.84 -6.41
N LEU A 180 31.75 8.74 -7.16
CA LEU A 180 32.79 7.73 -7.44
C LEU A 180 33.11 7.69 -8.93
#